data_9b823583aabb1c52b1463aa5a9e40ecc
#
_entry.id   9b823583aabb1c52b1463aa5a9e40ecc
#
_cell.length_a   1.000
_cell.length_b   1.000
_cell.length_c   1.000
_cell.angle_alpha   90.00
_cell.angle_beta   90.00
_cell.angle_gamma   90.00
#
_symmetry.space_group_name_H-M   'P 1'
#
loop_
_entity.id
_entity.type
_entity.pdbx_description
1 polymer ?
#
loop_
_entity_poly.entity_id
_entity_poly.type
_entity_poly.pdbx_seq_one_letter_code
_entity_poly.pdbx_strand_id
1 'polypeptide(L)' 'MACINADGSLTPIAKKVLTALQSPGTAIEISERSGVPLYRVRSSFRELTLLGAMQVANEKYQISDYGRQLLTS' A
#
# COMPACT_ATOMS: atom_id res chain seq x y z
N MET A 1 -0.94 9.85 9.80
CA MET A 1 -1.95 8.77 9.77
C MET A 1 -1.26 7.44 9.67
N ALA A 2 -1.59 6.50 10.51
CA ALA A 2 -0.93 5.20 10.53
C ALA A 2 -1.60 4.22 9.55
N CYS A 3 -0.80 3.39 8.90
CA CYS A 3 -1.30 2.30 8.07
C CYS A 3 -1.58 1.04 8.90
N ILE A 4 -1.08 1.02 10.13
CA ILE A 4 -1.23 -0.11 11.05
C ILE A 4 -2.02 0.36 12.26
N ASN A 5 -3.04 -0.42 12.63
CA ASN A 5 -3.79 -0.18 13.85
C ASN A 5 -2.97 -0.58 15.08
N ALA A 6 -3.42 -0.15 16.26
CA ALA A 6 -2.70 -0.47 17.50
C ALA A 6 -2.55 -1.96 17.75
N ASP A 7 -3.45 -2.77 17.22
CA ASP A 7 -3.41 -4.24 17.35
C ASP A 7 -2.55 -4.93 16.29
N GLY A 8 -1.89 -4.17 15.42
CA GLY A 8 -1.03 -4.71 14.38
C GLY A 8 -1.73 -5.00 13.06
N SER A 9 -3.04 -4.79 12.97
CA SER A 9 -3.77 -5.01 11.72
C SER A 9 -3.69 -3.79 10.81
N LEU A 10 -3.88 -4.00 9.52
CA LEU A 10 -3.89 -2.90 8.54
C LEU A 10 -5.16 -2.06 8.67
N THR A 11 -5.01 -0.75 8.48
CA THR A 11 -6.18 0.12 8.37
C THR A 11 -6.92 -0.17 7.06
N PRO A 12 -8.22 0.18 6.94
CA PRO A 12 -8.95 -0.04 5.69
C PRO A 12 -8.29 0.60 4.47
N ILE A 13 -7.73 1.80 4.63
CA ILE A 13 -7.06 2.50 3.53
C ILE A 13 -5.80 1.73 3.12
N ALA A 14 -5.01 1.27 4.08
CA ALA A 14 -3.81 0.49 3.78
C ALA A 14 -4.14 -0.79 3.05
N LYS A 15 -5.22 -1.47 3.43
CA LYS A 15 -5.69 -2.68 2.75
C LYS A 15 -6.04 -2.40 1.30
N LYS A 16 -6.77 -1.30 1.05
CA LYS A 16 -7.14 -0.92 -0.31
C LYS A 16 -5.91 -0.64 -1.17
N VAL A 17 -4.95 0.10 -0.63
CA VAL A 17 -3.73 0.45 -1.35
C VAL A 17 -2.91 -0.80 -1.65
N LEU A 18 -2.69 -1.68 -0.66
CA LEU A 18 -1.93 -2.90 -0.86
C LEU A 18 -2.61 -3.85 -1.84
N THR A 19 -3.94 -3.94 -1.79
CA THR A 19 -4.68 -4.77 -2.73
C THR A 19 -4.47 -4.27 -4.17
N ALA A 20 -4.49 -2.95 -4.36
CA ALA A 20 -4.24 -2.35 -5.67
C ALA A 20 -2.80 -2.57 -6.13
N LEU A 21 -1.86 -2.70 -5.19
CA LEU A 21 -0.44 -2.92 -5.49
C LEU A 21 -0.11 -4.35 -5.88
N GLN A 22 -1.07 -5.27 -5.84
CA GLN A 22 -0.85 -6.64 -6.31
C GLN A 22 -0.47 -6.67 -7.79
N SER A 23 -0.88 -5.65 -8.55
CA SER A 23 -0.35 -5.39 -9.88
C SER A 23 0.51 -4.13 -9.80
N PRO A 24 1.72 -4.12 -10.35
CA PRO A 24 2.56 -2.93 -10.31
C PRO A 24 1.89 -1.71 -10.96
N GLY A 25 2.16 -0.54 -10.42
CA GLY A 25 1.60 0.68 -10.97
C GLY A 25 2.21 1.92 -10.32
N THR A 26 1.90 3.08 -10.91
CA THR A 26 2.30 4.37 -10.36
C THR A 26 1.32 4.79 -9.25
N ALA A 27 1.69 5.84 -8.50
CA ALA A 27 0.79 6.35 -7.47
C ALA A 27 -0.57 6.74 -8.04
N ILE A 28 -0.59 7.35 -9.24
CA ILE A 28 -1.83 7.75 -9.89
C ILE A 28 -2.68 6.52 -10.23
N GLU A 29 -2.05 5.49 -10.80
CA GLU A 29 -2.75 4.24 -11.13
C GLU A 29 -3.32 3.58 -9.89
N ILE A 30 -2.56 3.55 -8.80
CA ILE A 30 -3.01 2.95 -7.56
C ILE A 30 -4.18 3.75 -6.97
N SER A 31 -4.12 5.09 -7.06
CA SER A 31 -5.23 5.93 -6.63
C SER A 31 -6.51 5.57 -7.39
N GLU A 32 -6.41 5.40 -8.70
CA GLU A 32 -7.56 5.05 -9.53
C GLU A 32 -8.11 3.66 -9.21
N ARG A 33 -7.22 2.67 -9.05
CA ARG A 33 -7.63 1.30 -8.76
C ARG A 33 -8.27 1.16 -7.37
N SER A 34 -7.70 1.85 -6.38
CA SER A 34 -8.14 1.71 -4.99
C SER A 34 -9.31 2.61 -4.62
N GLY A 35 -9.55 3.67 -5.40
CA GLY A 35 -10.51 4.67 -5.04
C GLY A 35 -10.06 5.59 -3.91
N VAL A 36 -8.80 5.53 -3.53
CA VAL A 36 -8.22 6.35 -2.47
C VAL A 36 -7.64 7.62 -3.09
N PRO A 37 -7.88 8.80 -2.49
CA PRO A 37 -7.31 10.05 -3.02
C PRO A 37 -5.79 9.97 -3.14
N LEU A 38 -5.25 10.61 -4.17
CA LEU A 38 -3.81 10.54 -4.47
C LEU A 38 -2.94 10.96 -3.29
N TYR A 39 -3.31 12.01 -2.57
CA TYR A 39 -2.51 12.47 -1.44
C TYR A 39 -2.43 11.42 -0.33
N ARG A 40 -3.50 10.64 -0.16
CA ARG A 40 -3.51 9.55 0.82
C ARG A 40 -2.72 8.34 0.33
N VAL A 41 -2.77 8.07 -0.97
CA VAL A 41 -1.94 7.03 -1.57
C VAL A 41 -0.46 7.31 -1.33
N ARG A 42 -0.04 8.55 -1.54
CA ARG A 42 1.35 8.95 -1.32
C ARG A 42 1.76 8.81 0.15
N SER A 43 0.89 9.22 1.06
CA SER A 43 1.14 9.06 2.51
C SER A 43 1.24 7.59 2.87
N SER A 44 0.34 6.76 2.34
CA SER A 44 0.36 5.32 2.58
C SER A 44 1.63 4.69 2.01
N PHE A 45 2.08 5.12 0.83
CA PHE A 45 3.31 4.62 0.24
C PHE A 45 4.50 4.85 1.15
N ARG A 46 4.59 6.05 1.74
CA ARG A 46 5.68 6.35 2.66
C ARG A 46 5.71 5.38 3.84
N GLU A 47 4.56 5.19 4.48
CA GLU A 47 4.47 4.32 5.64
C GLU A 47 4.67 2.84 5.28
N LEU A 48 4.07 2.39 4.18
CA LEU A 48 4.18 1.01 3.74
C LEU A 48 5.61 0.67 3.31
N THR A 49 6.32 1.63 2.71
CA THR A 49 7.72 1.44 2.37
C THR A 49 8.57 1.28 3.62
N LEU A 50 8.32 2.10 4.65
CA LEU A 50 9.03 2.00 5.92
C LEU A 50 8.77 0.66 6.61
N LEU A 51 7.56 0.11 6.47
CA LEU A 51 7.22 -1.20 7.02
C LEU A 51 7.79 -2.36 6.21
N GLY A 52 8.23 -2.10 4.98
CA GLY A 52 8.67 -3.17 4.09
C GLY A 52 7.52 -3.88 3.39
N ALA A 53 6.32 -3.28 3.39
CA ALA A 53 5.13 -3.90 2.81
C ALA A 53 5.01 -3.66 1.31
N MET A 54 5.78 -2.73 0.77
CA MET A 54 5.79 -2.44 -0.66
C MET A 54 7.20 -2.10 -1.10
N GLN A 55 7.43 -2.16 -2.41
CA GLN A 55 8.74 -1.88 -2.98
C GLN A 55 8.58 -1.19 -4.33
N VAL A 56 9.67 -0.58 -4.80
CA VAL A 56 9.72 0.08 -6.10
C VAL A 56 10.51 -0.80 -7.06
N ALA A 57 9.98 -1.03 -8.26
CA ALA A 57 10.65 -1.77 -9.31
C ALA A 57 10.32 -1.14 -10.66
N ASN A 58 11.36 -0.77 -11.43
CA ASN A 58 11.19 -0.19 -12.77
C ASN A 58 10.24 1.01 -12.78
N GLU A 59 10.43 1.92 -11.81
CA GLU A 59 9.65 3.14 -11.65
C GLU A 59 8.18 2.91 -11.29
N LYS A 60 7.83 1.66 -10.96
CA LYS A 60 6.47 1.33 -10.51
C LYS A 60 6.52 0.76 -9.10
N TYR A 61 5.42 0.93 -8.40
CA TYR A 61 5.28 0.42 -7.04
C TYR A 61 4.56 -0.92 -7.08
N GLN A 62 4.97 -1.84 -6.22
CA GLN A 62 4.33 -3.14 -6.12
C GLN A 62 4.37 -3.63 -4.68
N ILE A 63 3.49 -4.58 -4.37
CA ILE A 63 3.44 -5.18 -3.04
C ILE A 63 4.65 -6.08 -2.84
N SER A 64 5.19 -6.09 -1.61
CA SER A 64 6.25 -7.01 -1.23
C SER A 64 5.65 -8.31 -0.68
N ASP A 65 6.50 -9.31 -0.45
CA ASP A 65 6.05 -10.57 0.18
C ASP A 65 5.48 -10.29 1.56
N TYR A 66 6.13 -9.42 2.32
CA TYR A 66 5.62 -9.03 3.63
C TYR A 66 4.25 -8.34 3.53
N GLY A 67 4.07 -7.49 2.52
CA GLY A 67 2.77 -6.85 2.29
C GLY A 67 1.67 -7.85 2.00
N ARG A 68 1.98 -8.91 1.25
CA ARG A 68 1.02 -9.98 0.97
C ARG A 68 0.65 -10.72 2.24
N GLN A 69 1.63 -10.98 3.11
CA GLN A 69 1.36 -11.60 4.40
C GLN A 69 0.42 -10.76 5.25
N LEU A 70 0.62 -9.45 5.24
CA LEU A 70 -0.26 -8.54 5.98
C LEU A 70 -1.69 -8.58 5.47
N LEU A 71 -1.88 -8.71 4.15
CA LEU A 71 -3.22 -8.79 3.56
C LEU A 71 -3.94 -10.08 3.93
N THR A 72 -3.21 -11.16 4.14
CA THR A 72 -3.80 -12.47 4.45
C THR A 72 -3.92 -12.74 5.94
N SER A 73 -3.47 -11.83 6.77
CA SER A 73 -3.50 -11.99 8.24
C SER A 73 -4.89 -11.78 8.81
#